data_45721050224c90eb733585b1b8e29eb7
#
_entry.id   45721050224c90eb733585b1b8e29eb7
#
_cell.length_a   1.000
_cell.length_b   1.000
_cell.length_c   1.000
_cell.angle_alpha   90.00
_cell.angle_beta   90.00
_cell.angle_gamma   90.00
#
_symmetry.space_group_name_H-M   'P 1'
#
loop_
_entity.id
_entity.type
_entity.pdbx_description
1 polymer ?
#
loop_
_entity_poly.entity_id
_entity_poly.type
_entity_poly.pdbx_seq_one_letter_code
_entity_poly.pdbx_strand_id
1 'polypeptide(L)'
;MESAVNDTIRYVIKSMRHIRKGDISSAILVILIELGFCPQSDGFGHLRKAISQRCRDPDQRFAELYASVGKMYTPEVGSFQVEQAIRSAISAAWESGSRENWACFFPKDRDGNWKKPSNGEFISRLACMLELWSSCREE
;
A
#
# COMPACT_ATOMS: atom_id res chain seq x y z
N MET A 1 21.07 5.35 -0.20
CA MET A 1 19.93 5.02 -1.06
C MET A 1 19.70 3.53 -1.21
N GLU A 2 20.72 2.80 -1.58
CA GLU A 2 20.62 1.34 -1.65
C GLU A 2 20.28 0.72 -0.31
N SER A 3 20.85 1.23 0.78
CA SER A 3 20.58 0.69 2.11
C SER A 3 19.13 0.85 2.53
N ALA A 4 18.50 2.00 2.21
CA ALA A 4 17.09 2.23 2.56
C ALA A 4 16.15 1.28 1.78
N VAL A 5 16.41 1.07 0.49
CA VAL A 5 15.63 0.13 -0.32
C VAL A 5 15.82 -1.30 0.18
N ASN A 6 17.07 -1.67 0.48
CA ASN A 6 17.38 -3.01 0.98
C ASN A 6 16.75 -3.25 2.35
N ASP A 7 16.76 -2.24 3.24
CA ASP A 7 16.15 -2.36 4.56
C ASP A 7 14.63 -2.52 4.45
N THR A 8 14.00 -1.78 3.53
CA THR A 8 12.57 -1.92 3.29
C THR A 8 12.22 -3.33 2.79
N ILE A 9 12.98 -3.83 1.82
CA ILE A 9 12.78 -5.17 1.28
C ILE A 9 12.94 -6.22 2.37
N ARG A 10 13.98 -6.10 3.21
CA ARG A 10 14.20 -7.01 4.33
C ARG A 10 13.04 -6.98 5.32
N TYR A 11 12.54 -5.80 5.64
CA TYR A 11 11.40 -5.67 6.53
C TYR A 11 10.17 -6.36 5.95
N VAL A 12 9.87 -6.12 4.68
CA VAL A 12 8.73 -6.74 4.01
C VAL A 12 8.87 -8.26 4.03
N ILE A 13 10.04 -8.77 3.67
CA ILE A 13 10.29 -10.21 3.65
C ILE A 13 10.12 -10.80 5.05
N LYS A 14 10.71 -10.16 6.06
CA LYS A 14 10.64 -10.63 7.45
C LYS A 14 9.21 -10.63 7.96
N SER A 15 8.46 -9.56 7.72
CA SER A 15 7.08 -9.43 8.19
C SER A 15 6.14 -10.43 7.52
N MET A 16 6.46 -10.84 6.31
CA MET A 16 5.60 -11.68 5.49
C MET A 16 6.12 -13.09 5.27
N ARG A 17 7.12 -13.51 6.04
CA ARG A 17 7.74 -14.83 5.85
C ARG A 17 6.78 -16.00 6.04
N HIS A 18 5.70 -15.80 6.78
CA HIS A 18 4.66 -16.83 6.99
C HIS A 18 3.58 -16.79 5.91
N ILE A 19 3.66 -15.83 5.00
CA ILE A 19 2.70 -15.69 3.92
C ILE A 19 3.27 -16.37 2.68
N ARG A 20 2.43 -17.17 2.05
CA ARG A 20 2.80 -17.83 0.80
C ARG A 20 3.12 -16.78 -0.26
N LYS A 21 4.27 -16.92 -0.91
CA LYS A 21 4.66 -16.01 -1.99
C LYS A 21 3.65 -16.06 -3.11
N GLY A 22 3.30 -14.89 -3.62
CA GLY A 22 2.23 -14.76 -4.61
C GLY A 22 0.86 -14.50 -4.01
N ASP A 23 0.70 -14.69 -2.70
CA ASP A 23 -0.54 -14.34 -2.01
C ASP A 23 -0.54 -12.84 -1.70
N ILE A 24 -0.76 -12.06 -2.74
CA ILE A 24 -0.74 -10.60 -2.68
C ILE A 24 -1.79 -10.06 -1.73
N SER A 25 -2.97 -10.66 -1.73
CA SER A 25 -4.07 -10.21 -0.88
C SER A 25 -3.71 -10.24 0.60
N SER A 26 -3.13 -11.35 1.05
CA SER A 26 -2.70 -11.49 2.45
C SER A 26 -1.53 -10.58 2.78
N ALA A 27 -0.61 -10.40 1.84
CA ALA A 27 0.53 -9.51 2.03
C ALA A 27 0.07 -8.06 2.19
N ILE A 28 -0.87 -7.61 1.37
CA ILE A 28 -1.43 -6.25 1.49
C ILE A 28 -2.04 -6.05 2.88
N LEU A 29 -2.82 -7.02 3.33
CA LEU A 29 -3.46 -6.95 4.64
C LEU A 29 -2.44 -6.75 5.75
N VAL A 30 -1.38 -7.56 5.76
CA VAL A 30 -0.34 -7.47 6.78
C VAL A 30 0.34 -6.11 6.77
N ILE A 31 0.72 -5.62 5.59
CA ILE A 31 1.39 -4.32 5.47
C ILE A 31 0.51 -3.19 6.00
N LEU A 32 -0.77 -3.17 5.61
CA LEU A 32 -1.67 -2.10 6.04
C LEU A 32 -1.88 -2.11 7.55
N ILE A 33 -2.00 -3.28 8.15
CA ILE A 33 -2.13 -3.40 9.61
C ILE A 33 -0.86 -2.91 10.30
N GLU A 34 0.31 -3.29 9.80
CA GLU A 34 1.60 -2.85 10.33
C GLU A 34 1.76 -1.33 10.26
N LEU A 35 1.21 -0.69 9.23
CA LEU A 35 1.27 0.75 9.07
C LEU A 35 0.21 1.51 9.90
N GLY A 36 -0.67 0.78 10.60
CA GLY A 36 -1.64 1.40 11.50
C GLY A 36 -2.98 1.70 10.86
N PHE A 37 -3.29 1.12 9.70
CA PHE A 37 -4.61 1.29 9.09
C PHE A 37 -5.68 0.57 9.89
N CYS A 38 -6.86 1.19 9.95
CA CYS A 38 -8.01 0.61 10.63
C CYS A 38 -8.79 -0.29 9.67
N PRO A 39 -8.87 -1.62 9.94
CA PRO A 39 -9.54 -2.54 9.02
C PRO A 39 -11.04 -2.28 8.87
N GLN A 40 -11.63 -1.52 9.78
CA GLN A 40 -13.06 -1.23 9.76
C GLN A 40 -13.42 0.00 8.92
N SER A 41 -12.43 0.77 8.45
CA SER A 41 -12.71 1.95 7.64
C SER A 41 -13.00 1.55 6.19
N ASP A 42 -13.84 2.35 5.52
CA ASP A 42 -14.13 2.14 4.09
C ASP A 42 -12.87 2.24 3.24
N GLY A 43 -12.00 3.19 3.59
CA GLY A 43 -10.76 3.39 2.88
C GLY A 43 -9.82 2.20 2.91
N PHE A 44 -9.87 1.40 3.98
CA PHE A 44 -9.06 0.18 4.08
C PHE A 44 -9.41 -0.83 2.98
N GLY A 45 -10.70 -1.10 2.82
CA GLY A 45 -11.17 -2.02 1.78
C GLY A 45 -10.88 -1.49 0.37
N HIS A 46 -11.12 -0.21 0.15
CA HIS A 46 -10.82 0.42 -1.14
C HIS A 46 -9.33 0.38 -1.45
N LEU A 47 -8.49 0.64 -0.45
CA LEU A 47 -7.04 0.65 -0.62
C LEU A 47 -6.50 -0.75 -0.94
N ARG A 48 -7.01 -1.78 -0.28
CA ARG A 48 -6.63 -3.16 -0.59
C ARG A 48 -6.92 -3.50 -2.05
N LYS A 49 -8.11 -3.14 -2.52
CA LYS A 49 -8.52 -3.38 -3.90
C LYS A 49 -7.68 -2.56 -4.89
N ALA A 50 -7.39 -1.32 -4.52
CA ALA A 50 -6.59 -0.44 -5.38
C ALA A 50 -5.16 -0.96 -5.54
N ILE A 51 -4.51 -1.38 -4.47
CA ILE A 51 -3.16 -1.92 -4.53
C ILE A 51 -3.14 -3.22 -5.35
N SER A 52 -4.11 -4.10 -5.11
CA SER A 52 -4.24 -5.34 -5.86
C SER A 52 -4.41 -5.07 -7.36
N GLN A 53 -5.27 -4.11 -7.70
CA GLN A 53 -5.50 -3.71 -9.10
C GLN A 53 -4.23 -3.13 -9.72
N ARG A 54 -3.48 -2.32 -8.98
CA ARG A 54 -2.21 -1.76 -9.46
C ARG A 54 -1.17 -2.84 -9.73
N CYS A 55 -1.15 -3.89 -8.93
CA CYS A 55 -0.28 -5.03 -9.19
C CYS A 55 -0.64 -5.74 -10.50
N ARG A 56 -1.94 -5.82 -10.82
CA ARG A 56 -2.40 -6.47 -12.05
C ARG A 56 -2.22 -5.60 -13.29
N ASP A 57 -2.37 -4.29 -13.15
CA ASP A 57 -2.29 -3.34 -14.26
C ASP A 57 -1.47 -2.12 -13.84
N PRO A 58 -0.13 -2.23 -13.92
CA PRO A 58 0.76 -1.16 -13.44
C PRO A 58 0.65 0.14 -14.22
N ASP A 59 0.14 0.08 -15.44
CA ASP A 59 0.07 1.25 -16.32
C ASP A 59 -1.29 1.94 -16.30
N GLN A 60 -2.24 1.40 -15.56
CA GLN A 60 -3.58 1.98 -15.48
C GLN A 60 -3.54 3.36 -14.83
N ARG A 61 -4.23 4.32 -15.42
CA ARG A 61 -4.34 5.66 -14.84
C ARG A 61 -5.15 5.61 -13.55
N PHE A 62 -4.80 6.48 -12.61
CA PHE A 62 -5.45 6.44 -11.30
C PHE A 62 -6.96 6.72 -11.36
N ALA A 63 -7.40 7.61 -12.25
CA ALA A 63 -8.83 7.85 -12.41
C ALA A 63 -9.58 6.56 -12.78
N GLU A 64 -9.00 5.77 -13.68
CA GLU A 64 -9.57 4.48 -14.09
C GLU A 64 -9.46 3.45 -12.97
N LEU A 65 -8.37 3.47 -12.23
CA LEU A 65 -8.15 2.59 -11.08
C LEU A 65 -9.26 2.79 -10.04
N TYR A 66 -9.52 4.04 -9.65
CA TYR A 66 -10.55 4.33 -8.67
C TYR A 66 -11.94 3.94 -9.17
N ALA A 67 -12.22 4.17 -10.44
CA ALA A 67 -13.48 3.76 -11.04
C ALA A 67 -13.64 2.24 -11.02
N SER A 68 -12.56 1.51 -11.34
CA SER A 68 -12.56 0.04 -11.31
C SER A 68 -12.81 -0.49 -9.90
N VAL A 69 -12.19 0.11 -8.90
CA VAL A 69 -12.41 -0.27 -7.50
C VAL A 69 -13.87 -0.05 -7.12
N GLY A 70 -14.42 1.11 -7.48
CA GLY A 70 -15.81 1.43 -7.17
C GLY A 70 -16.81 0.45 -7.76
N LYS A 71 -16.51 -0.07 -8.94
CA LYS A 71 -17.38 -1.05 -9.62
C LYS A 71 -17.37 -2.43 -8.97
N MET A 72 -16.42 -2.69 -8.08
CA MET A 72 -16.36 -3.96 -7.34
C MET A 72 -17.43 -4.07 -6.24
N TYR A 73 -18.11 -2.97 -5.95
CA TYR A 73 -19.13 -2.93 -4.90
C TYR A 73 -20.54 -2.94 -5.46
N THR A 74 -21.47 -3.43 -4.66
CA THR A 74 -22.90 -3.42 -4.96
C THR A 74 -23.65 -2.80 -3.79
N PRO A 75 -24.23 -1.60 -3.92
CA PRO A 75 -24.20 -0.74 -5.10
C PRO A 75 -22.82 -0.14 -5.38
N GLU A 76 -22.62 0.27 -6.63
CA GLU A 76 -21.34 0.84 -7.09
C GLU A 76 -20.99 2.10 -6.30
N VAL A 77 -19.70 2.24 -5.98
CA VAL A 77 -19.15 3.42 -5.31
C VAL A 77 -18.47 4.30 -6.36
N GLY A 78 -18.70 5.60 -6.31
CA GLY A 78 -18.09 6.53 -7.25
C GLY A 78 -16.59 6.65 -7.09
N SER A 79 -15.88 6.92 -8.18
CA SER A 79 -14.42 7.04 -8.18
C SER A 79 -13.92 8.13 -7.23
N PHE A 80 -14.62 9.25 -7.16
CA PHE A 80 -14.29 10.33 -6.23
C PHE A 80 -14.41 9.88 -4.78
N GLN A 81 -15.46 9.13 -4.45
CA GLN A 81 -15.66 8.60 -3.10
C GLN A 81 -14.56 7.61 -2.72
N VAL A 82 -14.14 6.76 -3.66
CA VAL A 82 -13.03 5.82 -3.45
C VAL A 82 -11.75 6.60 -3.16
N GLU A 83 -11.44 7.60 -3.97
CA GLU A 83 -10.25 8.41 -3.80
C GLU A 83 -10.23 9.12 -2.46
N GLN A 84 -11.33 9.74 -2.07
CA GLN A 84 -11.42 10.47 -0.80
C GLN A 84 -11.29 9.53 0.40
N ALA A 85 -11.92 8.37 0.35
CA ALA A 85 -11.84 7.40 1.44
C ALA A 85 -10.40 6.88 1.61
N ILE A 86 -9.71 6.63 0.51
CA ILE A 86 -8.29 6.22 0.56
C ILE A 86 -7.44 7.34 1.15
N ARG A 87 -7.64 8.58 0.71
CA ARG A 87 -6.90 9.73 1.22
C ARG A 87 -7.07 9.88 2.73
N SER A 88 -8.29 9.75 3.21
CA SER A 88 -8.59 9.83 4.65
C SER A 88 -7.94 8.71 5.43
N ALA A 89 -7.95 7.49 4.87
CA ALA A 89 -7.35 6.33 5.52
C ALA A 89 -5.83 6.50 5.64
N ILE A 90 -5.17 6.97 4.58
CA ILE A 90 -3.72 7.21 4.61
C ILE A 90 -3.39 8.28 5.65
N SER A 91 -4.15 9.37 5.70
CA SER A 91 -3.93 10.45 6.67
C SER A 91 -4.05 9.95 8.10
N ALA A 92 -5.10 9.18 8.39
CA ALA A 92 -5.31 8.64 9.73
C ALA A 92 -4.20 7.68 10.15
N ALA A 93 -3.79 6.79 9.25
CA ALA A 93 -2.72 5.83 9.53
C ALA A 93 -1.38 6.53 9.68
N TRP A 94 -1.12 7.55 8.88
CA TRP A 94 0.11 8.34 8.98
C TRP A 94 0.25 9.00 10.34
N GLU A 95 -0.84 9.53 10.89
CA GLU A 95 -0.83 10.19 12.20
C GLU A 95 -0.75 9.21 13.36
N SER A 96 -1.46 8.09 13.27
CA SER A 96 -1.56 7.14 14.38
C SER A 96 -0.58 5.98 14.33
N GLY A 97 -0.01 5.70 13.16
CA GLY A 97 0.88 4.57 12.97
C GLY A 97 2.29 4.81 13.47
N SER A 98 3.06 3.74 13.55
CA SER A 98 4.46 3.78 13.97
C SER A 98 5.33 4.44 12.89
N ARG A 99 6.06 5.47 13.26
CA ARG A 99 7.00 6.11 12.34
C ARG A 99 8.09 5.17 11.87
N GLU A 100 8.51 4.25 12.71
CA GLU A 100 9.51 3.25 12.34
C GLU A 100 8.99 2.36 11.23
N ASN A 101 7.73 1.91 11.33
CA ASN A 101 7.12 1.07 10.31
C ASN A 101 6.93 1.84 9.01
N TRP A 102 6.44 3.09 9.09
CA TRP A 102 6.28 3.93 7.91
C TRP A 102 7.61 4.21 7.22
N ALA A 103 8.69 4.39 8.00
CA ALA A 103 10.02 4.64 7.46
C ALA A 103 10.55 3.49 6.62
N CYS A 104 10.10 2.26 6.90
CA CYS A 104 10.51 1.10 6.11
C CYS A 104 9.99 1.17 4.68
N PHE A 105 8.82 1.79 4.47
CA PHE A 105 8.20 1.89 3.15
C PHE A 105 8.37 3.27 2.52
N PHE A 106 8.39 4.32 3.34
CA PHE A 106 8.45 5.71 2.91
C PHE A 106 9.53 6.44 3.71
N PRO A 107 10.81 6.28 3.34
CA PRO A 107 11.91 6.92 4.08
C PRO A 107 11.86 8.43 3.93
N LYS A 108 12.58 9.13 4.79
CA LYS A 108 12.74 10.57 4.72
C LYS A 108 13.29 10.98 3.36
N ASP A 109 12.93 12.18 2.90
CA ASP A 109 13.44 12.73 1.65
C ASP A 109 14.91 13.15 1.81
N ARG A 110 15.49 13.73 0.74
CA ARG A 110 16.89 14.15 0.72
C ARG A 110 17.23 15.17 1.81
N ASP A 111 16.25 15.98 2.18
CA ASP A 111 16.42 17.02 3.19
C ASP A 111 16.18 16.51 4.61
N GLY A 112 15.92 15.23 4.75
CA GLY A 112 15.66 14.61 6.04
C GLY A 112 14.26 14.84 6.57
N ASN A 113 13.33 15.27 5.72
CA ASN A 113 11.96 15.57 6.11
C ASN A 113 11.03 14.40 5.87
N TRP A 114 10.14 14.20 6.82
CA TRP A 114 9.02 13.29 6.67
C TRP A 114 7.92 13.94 5.86
N LYS A 115 7.43 13.22 4.87
CA LYS A 115 6.32 13.72 4.05
C LYS A 115 5.32 12.59 3.85
N LYS A 116 4.07 12.88 4.19
CA LYS A 116 2.99 11.92 3.97
C LYS A 116 2.85 11.66 2.47
N PRO A 117 2.80 10.39 2.04
CA PRO A 117 2.62 10.08 0.63
C PRO A 117 1.22 10.44 0.15
N SER A 118 1.12 10.79 -1.13
CA SER A 118 -0.17 10.89 -1.81
C SER A 118 -0.76 9.50 -2.02
N ASN A 119 -2.03 9.43 -2.41
CA ASN A 119 -2.66 8.17 -2.76
C ASN A 119 -1.84 7.42 -3.82
N GLY A 120 -1.48 8.12 -4.88
CA GLY A 120 -0.74 7.52 -5.99
C GLY A 120 0.63 7.01 -5.58
N GLU A 121 1.35 7.80 -4.81
CA GLU A 121 2.66 7.40 -4.30
C GLU A 121 2.55 6.16 -3.40
N PHE A 122 1.55 6.13 -2.53
CA PHE A 122 1.33 5.02 -1.63
C PHE A 122 1.01 3.73 -2.39
N ILE A 123 0.02 3.81 -3.27
CA ILE A 123 -0.45 2.64 -4.04
C ILE A 123 0.67 2.11 -4.93
N SER A 124 1.35 2.97 -5.67
CA SER A 124 2.40 2.56 -6.60
C SER A 124 3.59 1.95 -5.87
N ARG A 125 3.99 2.54 -4.75
CA ARG A 125 5.15 2.04 -4.01
C ARG A 125 4.86 0.67 -3.38
N LEU A 126 3.70 0.49 -2.79
CA LEU A 126 3.35 -0.81 -2.23
C LEU A 126 3.21 -1.88 -3.30
N ALA A 127 2.60 -1.55 -4.43
CA ALA A 127 2.48 -2.50 -5.55
C ALA A 127 3.87 -2.92 -6.05
N CYS A 128 4.79 -1.97 -6.19
CA CYS A 128 6.17 -2.26 -6.62
C CYS A 128 6.88 -3.18 -5.62
N MET A 129 6.74 -2.91 -4.33
CA MET A 129 7.37 -3.72 -3.30
C MET A 129 6.80 -5.13 -3.23
N LEU A 130 5.50 -5.26 -3.43
CA LEU A 130 4.85 -6.57 -3.47
C LEU A 130 5.33 -7.39 -4.66
N GLU A 131 5.54 -6.75 -5.79
CA GLU A 131 6.10 -7.41 -6.97
C GLU A 131 7.51 -7.92 -6.68
N LEU A 132 8.36 -7.09 -6.07
CA LEU A 132 9.71 -7.49 -5.69
C LEU A 132 9.68 -8.64 -4.69
N TRP A 133 8.82 -8.55 -3.69
CA TRP A 133 8.67 -9.63 -2.71
C TRP A 133 8.25 -10.94 -3.36
N SER A 134 7.28 -10.89 -4.27
CA SER A 134 6.80 -12.09 -4.96
C SER A 134 7.88 -12.74 -5.82
N SER A 135 8.80 -11.93 -6.36
CA SER A 135 9.88 -12.39 -7.21
C SER A 135 11.11 -12.83 -6.42
N CYS A 136 11.19 -12.47 -5.14
CA CYS A 136 12.34 -12.75 -4.31
C CYS A 136 12.40 -14.25 -3.97
N ARG A 137 13.57 -14.85 -4.18
CA ARG A 137 13.78 -16.25 -3.80
C ARG A 137 14.48 -16.29 -2.46
N GLU A 138 13.91 -17.04 -1.54
CA GLU A 138 14.55 -17.32 -0.27
C GLU A 138 15.56 -18.47 -0.48
N GLU A 139 16.71 -18.26 0.08
CA GLU A 139 17.72 -19.32 0.15
C GLU A 139 17.82 -19.88 1.56
#